data_a4c905f7f1e4790a6028ba99b662a78e
#
_entry.id   a4c905f7f1e4790a6028ba99b662a78e
#
_cell.length_a   1.000
_cell.length_b   1.000
_cell.length_c   1.000
_cell.angle_alpha   90.00
_cell.angle_beta   90.00
_cell.angle_gamma   90.00
#
_symmetry.space_group_name_H-M   'P 1'
#
loop_
_entity.id
_entity.type
_entity.pdbx_description
1 polymer ?
#
loop_
_entity_poly.entity_id
_entity_poly.type
_entity_poly.pdbx_seq_one_letter_code
_entity_poly.pdbx_strand_id
1 'polypeptide(L)'
;MERSSSGTAYAAAHQLIQWKRYKEALTEVEKVLRMDPEDHDAYALCARIYLHMSEYKHALHWAQEALTREPEHEIAWYVRVAVFYETQRDAEFDEALQQALRIDPYEAHYYFLNANKFNKKGKFKEAKEQLLQALELQPETPLYLATLSYVEALLGNDAESRRLDRAAIREDAESSTVLLYLAWAASRRGDYDLQETYMRNAIRLNPESKQFQDEYLESLQRRYVLYRICLWPGKMINKMNKWQIWIAWIIAWFLFKPLILLFILIYVITHWLTKGIVHVRVFGWRRRNS
;
A
#
# COMPACT_ATOMS: atom_id res chain seq x y z
N MET A 1 -41.41 9.21 -16.38
CA MET A 1 -40.52 10.39 -16.17
C MET A 1 -39.54 10.18 -15.04
N GLU A 2 -39.93 9.59 -13.92
CA GLU A 2 -39.03 9.36 -12.75
C GLU A 2 -37.83 8.46 -13.02
N ARG A 3 -37.97 7.31 -13.72
CA ARG A 3 -36.85 6.44 -14.08
C ARG A 3 -35.78 7.10 -14.97
N SER A 4 -36.16 8.09 -15.80
CA SER A 4 -35.23 8.87 -16.62
C SER A 4 -34.41 9.85 -15.76
N SER A 5 -35.03 10.39 -14.70
CA SER A 5 -34.40 11.32 -13.75
C SER A 5 -33.40 10.63 -12.83
N SER A 6 -33.73 9.44 -12.33
CA SER A 6 -32.82 8.62 -11.52
C SER A 6 -31.57 8.18 -12.32
N GLY A 7 -31.75 7.70 -13.56
CA GLY A 7 -30.65 7.34 -14.43
C GLY A 7 -29.69 8.49 -14.75
N THR A 8 -30.22 9.72 -14.92
CA THR A 8 -29.35 10.90 -15.13
C THR A 8 -28.57 11.28 -13.89
N ALA A 9 -29.15 11.14 -12.68
CA ALA A 9 -28.47 11.41 -11.43
C ALA A 9 -27.34 10.39 -11.15
N TYR A 10 -27.57 9.10 -11.44
CA TYR A 10 -26.51 8.08 -11.36
C TYR A 10 -25.36 8.37 -12.33
N ALA A 11 -25.66 8.69 -13.60
CA ALA A 11 -24.63 9.03 -14.57
C ALA A 11 -23.80 10.25 -14.14
N ALA A 12 -24.47 11.28 -13.62
CA ALA A 12 -23.80 12.46 -13.08
C ALA A 12 -22.93 12.12 -11.87
N ALA A 13 -23.43 11.30 -10.94
CA ALA A 13 -22.67 10.87 -9.77
C ALA A 13 -21.41 10.09 -10.18
N HIS A 14 -21.51 9.14 -11.11
CA HIS A 14 -20.37 8.40 -11.62
C HIS A 14 -19.33 9.30 -12.29
N GLN A 15 -19.75 10.26 -13.09
CA GLN A 15 -18.85 11.22 -13.71
C GLN A 15 -18.14 12.10 -12.68
N LEU A 16 -18.86 12.57 -11.65
CA LEU A 16 -18.29 13.36 -10.56
C LEU A 16 -17.27 12.55 -9.72
N ILE A 17 -17.52 11.25 -9.52
CA ILE A 17 -16.56 10.35 -8.87
C ILE A 17 -15.27 10.26 -9.69
N GLN A 18 -15.34 10.10 -11.01
CA GLN A 18 -14.16 10.08 -11.89
C GLN A 18 -13.37 11.40 -11.79
N TRP A 19 -14.04 12.53 -11.64
CA TRP A 19 -13.41 13.83 -11.43
C TRP A 19 -12.98 14.11 -9.99
N LYS A 20 -13.14 13.13 -9.09
CA LYS A 20 -12.86 13.24 -7.65
C LYS A 20 -13.67 14.33 -6.93
N ARG A 21 -14.81 14.73 -7.49
CA ARG A 21 -15.75 15.71 -6.93
C ARG A 21 -16.76 15.01 -6.02
N TYR A 22 -16.27 14.36 -4.98
CA TYR A 22 -17.04 13.42 -4.15
C TYR A 22 -18.25 14.04 -3.45
N LYS A 23 -18.11 15.26 -2.93
CA LYS A 23 -19.24 15.95 -2.25
C LYS A 23 -20.39 16.23 -3.20
N GLU A 24 -20.09 16.60 -4.42
CA GLU A 24 -21.11 16.83 -5.44
C GLU A 24 -21.73 15.52 -5.93
N ALA A 25 -20.91 14.46 -6.01
CA ALA A 25 -21.43 13.13 -6.30
C ALA A 25 -22.45 12.67 -5.25
N LEU A 26 -22.18 12.89 -3.95
CA LEU A 26 -23.14 12.60 -2.87
C LEU A 26 -24.45 13.36 -3.07
N THR A 27 -24.40 14.65 -3.45
CA THR A 27 -25.62 15.44 -3.71
C THR A 27 -26.47 14.84 -4.83
N GLU A 28 -25.83 14.29 -5.88
CA GLU A 28 -26.57 13.61 -6.96
C GLU A 28 -27.21 12.30 -6.48
N VAL A 29 -26.49 11.50 -5.67
CA VAL A 29 -27.02 10.25 -5.10
C VAL A 29 -28.17 10.54 -4.12
N GLU A 30 -28.08 11.60 -3.32
CA GLU A 30 -29.18 12.02 -2.43
C GLU A 30 -30.48 12.33 -3.18
N LYS A 31 -30.40 12.84 -4.43
CA LYS A 31 -31.60 13.04 -5.26
C LYS A 31 -32.26 11.70 -5.58
N VAL A 32 -31.45 10.65 -5.85
CA VAL A 32 -31.98 9.30 -6.08
C VAL A 32 -32.70 8.79 -4.84
N LEU A 33 -32.07 8.88 -3.66
CA LEU A 33 -32.65 8.43 -2.39
C LEU A 33 -33.92 9.19 -1.98
N ARG A 34 -34.08 10.47 -2.41
CA ARG A 34 -35.31 11.21 -2.20
C ARG A 34 -36.46 10.73 -3.10
N MET A 35 -36.15 10.22 -4.29
CA MET A 35 -37.12 9.64 -5.22
C MET A 35 -37.48 8.21 -4.85
N ASP A 36 -36.49 7.43 -4.49
CA ASP A 36 -36.64 6.04 -4.05
C ASP A 36 -35.80 5.77 -2.79
N PRO A 37 -36.40 5.81 -1.59
CA PRO A 37 -35.70 5.52 -0.33
C PRO A 37 -35.30 4.07 -0.14
N GLU A 38 -35.77 3.15 -0.99
CA GLU A 38 -35.41 1.72 -0.92
C GLU A 38 -34.35 1.32 -1.95
N ASP A 39 -33.83 2.28 -2.72
CA ASP A 39 -32.80 2.03 -3.73
C ASP A 39 -31.47 1.62 -3.09
N HIS A 40 -31.21 0.31 -2.99
CA HIS A 40 -30.00 -0.27 -2.40
C HIS A 40 -28.71 0.12 -3.16
N ASP A 41 -28.78 0.31 -4.49
CA ASP A 41 -27.65 0.77 -5.30
C ASP A 41 -27.20 2.18 -4.93
N ALA A 42 -28.15 3.06 -4.62
CA ALA A 42 -27.83 4.42 -4.16
C ALA A 42 -27.13 4.42 -2.80
N TYR A 43 -27.56 3.59 -1.86
CA TYR A 43 -26.87 3.39 -0.58
C TYR A 43 -25.44 2.86 -0.78
N ALA A 44 -25.27 1.87 -1.63
CA ALA A 44 -23.96 1.29 -1.94
C ALA A 44 -23.04 2.30 -2.65
N LEU A 45 -23.59 3.14 -3.51
CA LEU A 45 -22.84 4.22 -4.16
C LEU A 45 -22.39 5.27 -3.16
N CYS A 46 -23.25 5.68 -2.21
CA CYS A 46 -22.85 6.54 -1.09
C CYS A 46 -21.69 5.91 -0.31
N ALA A 47 -21.78 4.62 0.03
CA ALA A 47 -20.74 3.91 0.73
C ALA A 47 -19.40 3.97 -0.01
N ARG A 48 -19.41 3.74 -1.32
CA ARG A 48 -18.23 3.80 -2.18
C ARG A 48 -17.64 5.22 -2.25
N ILE A 49 -18.48 6.25 -2.34
CA ILE A 49 -18.02 7.64 -2.34
C ILE A 49 -17.32 7.97 -1.02
N TYR A 50 -17.90 7.60 0.14
CA TYR A 50 -17.28 7.81 1.45
C TYR A 50 -15.99 7.02 1.62
N LEU A 51 -15.88 5.81 1.02
CA LEU A 51 -14.61 5.06 0.97
C LEU A 51 -13.53 5.87 0.23
N HIS A 52 -13.85 6.46 -0.94
CA HIS A 52 -12.92 7.32 -1.68
C HIS A 52 -12.51 8.58 -0.91
N MET A 53 -13.38 9.09 -0.05
CA MET A 53 -13.08 10.21 0.84
C MET A 53 -12.29 9.80 2.09
N SER A 54 -12.01 8.50 2.28
CA SER A 54 -11.42 7.92 3.50
C SER A 54 -12.28 8.16 4.75
N GLU A 55 -13.57 8.43 4.58
CA GLU A 55 -14.55 8.59 5.66
C GLU A 55 -15.15 7.23 6.06
N TYR A 56 -14.31 6.37 6.61
CA TYR A 56 -14.59 4.95 6.83
C TYR A 56 -15.82 4.65 7.68
N LYS A 57 -16.13 5.50 8.67
CA LYS A 57 -17.35 5.33 9.50
C LYS A 57 -18.62 5.50 8.68
N HIS A 58 -18.66 6.54 7.84
CA HIS A 58 -19.78 6.78 6.94
C HIS A 58 -19.87 5.71 5.86
N ALA A 59 -18.72 5.28 5.30
CA ALA A 59 -18.67 4.19 4.34
C ALA A 59 -19.30 2.91 4.88
N LEU A 60 -18.95 2.50 6.12
CA LEU A 60 -19.54 1.31 6.76
C LEU A 60 -21.03 1.48 7.07
N HIS A 61 -21.46 2.66 7.50
CA HIS A 61 -22.88 2.95 7.75
C HIS A 61 -23.70 2.76 6.48
N TRP A 62 -23.32 3.43 5.38
CA TRP A 62 -24.04 3.33 4.12
C TRP A 62 -23.96 1.94 3.48
N ALA A 63 -22.82 1.24 3.62
CA ALA A 63 -22.74 -0.15 3.20
C ALA A 63 -23.70 -1.07 4.00
N GLN A 64 -23.86 -0.82 5.31
CA GLN A 64 -24.82 -1.56 6.12
C GLN A 64 -26.26 -1.28 5.70
N GLU A 65 -26.60 -0.04 5.37
CA GLU A 65 -27.94 0.32 4.87
C GLU A 65 -28.25 -0.38 3.54
N ALA A 66 -27.26 -0.46 2.63
CA ALA A 66 -27.39 -1.21 1.39
C ALA A 66 -27.65 -2.70 1.66
N LEU A 67 -26.83 -3.31 2.55
CA LEU A 67 -26.92 -4.75 2.88
C LEU A 67 -28.18 -5.12 3.68
N THR A 68 -28.82 -4.18 4.34
CA THR A 68 -30.09 -4.40 5.02
C THR A 68 -31.21 -4.61 4.01
N ARG A 69 -31.12 -3.94 2.83
CA ARG A 69 -32.07 -4.04 1.73
C ARG A 69 -31.73 -5.17 0.76
N GLU A 70 -30.45 -5.29 0.41
CA GLU A 70 -29.92 -6.32 -0.47
C GLU A 70 -28.70 -7.00 0.18
N PRO A 71 -28.89 -8.14 0.88
CA PRO A 71 -27.79 -8.79 1.65
C PRO A 71 -26.62 -9.29 0.82
N GLU A 72 -26.79 -9.51 -0.48
CA GLU A 72 -25.75 -9.97 -1.39
C GLU A 72 -25.21 -8.86 -2.31
N HIS A 73 -25.41 -7.59 -1.94
CA HIS A 73 -24.99 -6.46 -2.75
C HIS A 73 -23.46 -6.37 -2.86
N GLU A 74 -22.91 -6.60 -4.06
CA GLU A 74 -21.47 -6.71 -4.34
C GLU A 74 -20.68 -5.45 -3.90
N ILE A 75 -21.13 -4.26 -4.31
CA ILE A 75 -20.42 -2.99 -3.97
C ILE A 75 -20.39 -2.75 -2.46
N ALA A 76 -21.46 -3.08 -1.74
CA ALA A 76 -21.53 -2.88 -0.30
C ALA A 76 -20.55 -3.83 0.43
N TRP A 77 -20.44 -5.08 0.00
CA TRP A 77 -19.43 -6.00 0.50
C TRP A 77 -18.01 -5.56 0.13
N TYR A 78 -17.78 -5.09 -1.10
CA TYR A 78 -16.50 -4.51 -1.50
C TYR A 78 -16.06 -3.37 -0.57
N VAL A 79 -16.96 -2.43 -0.27
CA VAL A 79 -16.67 -1.32 0.65
C VAL A 79 -16.33 -1.84 2.04
N ARG A 80 -17.06 -2.82 2.58
CA ARG A 80 -16.74 -3.40 3.90
C ARG A 80 -15.35 -4.02 3.95
N VAL A 81 -15.02 -4.84 2.94
CA VAL A 81 -13.69 -5.47 2.83
C VAL A 81 -12.60 -4.39 2.77
N ALA A 82 -12.78 -3.39 1.90
CA ALA A 82 -11.80 -2.32 1.74
C ALA A 82 -11.62 -1.51 3.03
N VAL A 83 -12.70 -1.12 3.69
CA VAL A 83 -12.63 -0.35 4.96
C VAL A 83 -11.96 -1.16 6.07
N PHE A 84 -12.27 -2.44 6.23
CA PHE A 84 -11.64 -3.26 7.26
C PHE A 84 -10.15 -3.47 7.00
N TYR A 85 -9.75 -3.58 5.72
CA TYR A 85 -8.34 -3.60 5.33
C TYR A 85 -7.63 -2.28 5.68
N GLU A 86 -8.19 -1.14 5.30
CA GLU A 86 -7.60 0.19 5.54
C GLU A 86 -7.52 0.53 7.02
N THR A 87 -8.51 0.12 7.81
CA THR A 87 -8.55 0.33 9.26
C THR A 87 -7.83 -0.75 10.07
N GLN A 88 -7.18 -1.72 9.40
CA GLN A 88 -6.42 -2.82 10.01
C GLN A 88 -7.24 -3.68 10.99
N ARG A 89 -8.51 -3.84 10.71
CA ARG A 89 -9.44 -4.68 11.48
C ARG A 89 -9.41 -6.10 10.93
N ASP A 90 -8.35 -6.84 11.27
CA ASP A 90 -8.01 -8.13 10.65
C ASP A 90 -9.11 -9.19 10.77
N ALA A 91 -9.81 -9.29 11.90
CA ALA A 91 -10.86 -10.30 12.09
C ALA A 91 -12.09 -9.99 11.21
N GLU A 92 -12.54 -8.74 11.24
CA GLU A 92 -13.68 -8.30 10.44
C GLU A 92 -13.36 -8.31 8.93
N PHE A 93 -12.09 -8.07 8.59
CA PHE A 93 -11.63 -8.22 7.21
C PHE A 93 -11.79 -9.67 6.74
N ASP A 94 -11.36 -10.67 7.54
CA ASP A 94 -11.46 -12.08 7.17
C ASP A 94 -12.92 -12.52 6.97
N GLU A 95 -13.81 -12.12 7.88
CA GLU A 95 -15.24 -12.42 7.80
C GLU A 95 -15.87 -11.76 6.56
N ALA A 96 -15.60 -10.46 6.35
CA ALA A 96 -16.14 -9.73 5.20
C ALA A 96 -15.61 -10.27 3.87
N LEU A 97 -14.31 -10.60 3.80
CA LEU A 97 -13.67 -11.17 2.63
C LEU A 97 -14.30 -12.54 2.27
N GLN A 98 -14.55 -13.39 3.26
CA GLN A 98 -15.18 -14.71 3.03
C GLN A 98 -16.58 -14.56 2.43
N GLN A 99 -17.38 -13.61 2.94
CA GLN A 99 -18.71 -13.34 2.40
C GLN A 99 -18.64 -12.71 1.00
N ALA A 100 -17.77 -11.74 0.82
CA ALA A 100 -17.57 -11.05 -0.46
C ALA A 100 -17.15 -12.05 -1.58
N LEU A 101 -16.20 -12.95 -1.30
CA LEU A 101 -15.76 -13.99 -2.24
C LEU A 101 -16.83 -15.05 -2.53
N ARG A 102 -17.79 -15.28 -1.62
CA ARG A 102 -18.94 -16.15 -1.88
C ARG A 102 -19.90 -15.53 -2.88
N ILE A 103 -20.04 -14.20 -2.83
CA ILE A 103 -20.95 -13.42 -3.69
C ILE A 103 -20.29 -13.15 -5.03
N ASP A 104 -19.10 -12.59 -5.02
CA ASP A 104 -18.32 -12.30 -6.22
C ASP A 104 -16.90 -12.91 -6.11
N PRO A 105 -16.70 -14.15 -6.58
CA PRO A 105 -15.38 -14.78 -6.60
C PRO A 105 -14.45 -14.24 -7.69
N TYR A 106 -14.95 -13.39 -8.58
CA TYR A 106 -14.20 -12.86 -9.73
C TYR A 106 -13.68 -11.44 -9.51
N GLU A 107 -13.94 -10.83 -8.35
CA GLU A 107 -13.36 -9.53 -8.00
C GLU A 107 -11.87 -9.69 -7.62
N ALA A 108 -10.99 -9.37 -8.55
CA ALA A 108 -9.54 -9.52 -8.40
C ALA A 108 -8.96 -8.73 -7.21
N HIS A 109 -9.59 -7.61 -6.87
CA HIS A 109 -9.12 -6.75 -5.79
C HIS A 109 -9.21 -7.42 -4.40
N TYR A 110 -10.13 -8.36 -4.20
CA TYR A 110 -10.21 -9.13 -2.95
C TYR A 110 -8.94 -9.95 -2.71
N TYR A 111 -8.46 -10.64 -3.73
CA TYR A 111 -7.22 -11.41 -3.68
C TYR A 111 -6.00 -10.50 -3.47
N PHE A 112 -5.98 -9.34 -4.11
CA PHE A 112 -4.93 -8.33 -3.92
C PHE A 112 -4.88 -7.82 -2.47
N LEU A 113 -6.00 -7.48 -1.85
CA LEU A 113 -6.06 -7.04 -0.46
C LEU A 113 -5.62 -8.15 0.51
N ASN A 114 -6.04 -9.40 0.25
CA ASN A 114 -5.62 -10.55 1.03
C ASN A 114 -4.11 -10.82 0.89
N ALA A 115 -3.57 -10.69 -0.30
CA ALA A 115 -2.12 -10.78 -0.54
C ALA A 115 -1.34 -9.75 0.26
N ASN A 116 -1.78 -8.50 0.28
CA ASN A 116 -1.15 -7.45 1.05
C ASN A 116 -1.23 -7.70 2.57
N LYS A 117 -2.33 -8.27 3.06
CA LYS A 117 -2.45 -8.72 4.44
C LYS A 117 -1.44 -9.81 4.78
N PHE A 118 -1.30 -10.83 3.92
CA PHE A 118 -0.29 -11.88 4.08
C PHE A 118 1.13 -11.30 4.03
N ASN A 119 1.38 -10.35 3.14
CA ASN A 119 2.66 -9.66 3.01
C ASN A 119 3.05 -8.92 4.31
N LYS A 120 2.11 -8.17 4.90
CA LYS A 120 2.30 -7.49 6.20
C LYS A 120 2.64 -8.49 7.33
N LYS A 121 2.10 -9.72 7.26
CA LYS A 121 2.37 -10.81 8.23
C LYS A 121 3.62 -11.63 7.93
N GLY A 122 4.38 -11.29 6.87
CA GLY A 122 5.56 -12.03 6.44
C GLY A 122 5.27 -13.38 5.79
N LYS A 123 4.03 -13.67 5.44
CA LYS A 123 3.59 -14.89 4.78
C LYS A 123 3.67 -14.73 3.26
N PHE A 124 4.91 -14.68 2.76
CA PHE A 124 5.16 -14.30 1.36
C PHE A 124 4.72 -15.36 0.33
N LYS A 125 4.69 -16.64 0.70
CA LYS A 125 4.20 -17.70 -0.19
C LYS A 125 2.70 -17.59 -0.40
N GLU A 126 1.97 -17.41 0.68
CA GLU A 126 0.52 -17.20 0.66
C GLU A 126 0.16 -15.89 -0.06
N ALA A 127 0.96 -14.82 0.14
CA ALA A 127 0.78 -13.57 -0.60
C ALA A 127 0.96 -13.76 -2.12
N LYS A 128 1.97 -14.55 -2.54
CA LYS A 128 2.19 -14.90 -3.95
C LYS A 128 1.00 -15.64 -4.54
N GLU A 129 0.47 -16.65 -3.85
CA GLU A 129 -0.69 -17.43 -4.31
C GLU A 129 -1.90 -16.51 -4.55
N GLN A 130 -2.18 -15.61 -3.63
CA GLN A 130 -3.27 -14.65 -3.78
C GLN A 130 -3.05 -13.67 -4.95
N LEU A 131 -1.82 -13.19 -5.17
CA LEU A 131 -1.51 -12.32 -6.29
C LEU A 131 -1.61 -13.03 -7.64
N LEU A 132 -1.28 -14.32 -7.70
CA LEU A 132 -1.47 -15.11 -8.90
C LEU A 132 -2.97 -15.27 -9.23
N GLN A 133 -3.83 -15.48 -8.24
CA GLN A 133 -5.27 -15.48 -8.41
C GLN A 133 -5.78 -14.13 -8.93
N ALA A 134 -5.32 -13.01 -8.35
CA ALA A 134 -5.68 -11.69 -8.83
C ALA A 134 -5.25 -11.45 -10.29
N LEU A 135 -4.05 -11.91 -10.67
CA LEU A 135 -3.53 -11.80 -12.03
C LEU A 135 -4.17 -12.79 -13.01
N GLU A 136 -4.70 -13.93 -12.55
CA GLU A 136 -5.50 -14.82 -13.39
C GLU A 136 -6.80 -14.13 -13.83
N LEU A 137 -7.41 -13.35 -12.93
CA LEU A 137 -8.62 -12.59 -13.23
C LEU A 137 -8.33 -11.30 -14.02
N GLN A 138 -7.25 -10.61 -13.70
CA GLN A 138 -6.83 -9.35 -14.33
C GLN A 138 -5.31 -9.36 -14.65
N PRO A 139 -4.90 -9.97 -15.77
CA PRO A 139 -3.48 -10.27 -16.05
C PRO A 139 -2.56 -9.07 -16.21
N GLU A 140 -3.09 -7.93 -16.69
CA GLU A 140 -2.30 -6.75 -17.06
C GLU A 140 -2.40 -5.62 -16.02
N THR A 141 -2.93 -5.90 -14.81
CA THR A 141 -3.05 -4.89 -13.77
C THR A 141 -1.68 -4.51 -13.22
N PRO A 142 -1.18 -3.28 -13.48
CA PRO A 142 0.19 -2.88 -13.14
C PRO A 142 0.48 -2.99 -11.64
N LEU A 143 -0.51 -2.65 -10.80
CA LEU A 143 -0.38 -2.71 -9.35
C LEU A 143 -0.18 -4.15 -8.85
N TYR A 144 -0.89 -5.13 -9.43
CA TYR A 144 -0.75 -6.53 -9.03
C TYR A 144 0.60 -7.09 -9.48
N LEU A 145 1.05 -6.75 -10.71
CA LEU A 145 2.36 -7.11 -11.22
C LEU A 145 3.49 -6.53 -10.35
N ALA A 146 3.41 -5.24 -9.99
CA ALA A 146 4.40 -4.59 -9.15
C ALA A 146 4.44 -5.18 -7.73
N THR A 147 3.27 -5.49 -7.16
CA THR A 147 3.17 -6.13 -5.84
C THR A 147 3.74 -7.54 -5.89
N LEU A 148 3.46 -8.32 -6.94
CA LEU A 148 4.04 -9.65 -7.12
C LEU A 148 5.57 -9.56 -7.32
N SER A 149 6.08 -8.57 -8.06
CA SER A 149 7.52 -8.33 -8.16
C SER A 149 8.15 -8.14 -6.78
N TYR A 150 7.52 -7.35 -5.91
CA TYR A 150 8.01 -7.15 -4.55
C TYR A 150 8.00 -8.46 -3.73
N VAL A 151 6.93 -9.24 -3.82
CA VAL A 151 6.83 -10.56 -3.14
C VAL A 151 7.88 -11.53 -3.66
N GLU A 152 8.11 -11.60 -4.97
CA GLU A 152 9.16 -12.44 -5.57
C GLU A 152 10.56 -12.03 -5.08
N ALA A 153 10.83 -10.73 -4.97
CA ALA A 153 12.08 -10.23 -4.39
C ALA A 153 12.22 -10.62 -2.90
N LEU A 154 11.13 -10.66 -2.14
CA LEU A 154 11.13 -11.12 -0.74
C LEU A 154 11.39 -12.63 -0.62
N LEU A 155 10.97 -13.41 -1.62
CA LEU A 155 11.23 -14.85 -1.73
C LEU A 155 12.61 -15.18 -2.30
N GLY A 156 13.38 -14.17 -2.78
CA GLY A 156 14.71 -14.34 -3.38
C GLY A 156 14.68 -14.70 -4.87
N ASN A 157 13.54 -14.60 -5.53
CA ASN A 157 13.35 -14.91 -6.95
C ASN A 157 13.64 -13.66 -7.82
N ASP A 158 14.89 -13.17 -7.75
CA ASP A 158 15.29 -11.88 -8.34
C ASP A 158 15.04 -11.78 -9.85
N ALA A 159 15.22 -12.87 -10.59
CA ALA A 159 15.01 -12.89 -12.05
C ALA A 159 13.54 -12.66 -12.41
N GLU A 160 12.64 -13.36 -11.72
CA GLU A 160 11.19 -13.21 -11.91
C GLU A 160 10.70 -11.83 -11.46
N SER A 161 11.19 -11.33 -10.32
CA SER A 161 10.92 -9.99 -9.86
C SER A 161 11.28 -8.93 -10.92
N ARG A 162 12.47 -9.02 -11.55
CA ARG A 162 12.84 -8.09 -12.64
C ARG A 162 11.99 -8.25 -13.90
N ARG A 163 11.50 -9.45 -14.19
CA ARG A 163 10.58 -9.69 -15.31
C ARG A 163 9.25 -8.95 -15.06
N LEU A 164 8.73 -9.08 -13.85
CA LEU A 164 7.48 -8.44 -13.41
C LEU A 164 7.62 -6.91 -13.35
N ASP A 165 8.78 -6.36 -12.91
CA ASP A 165 9.04 -4.92 -12.98
C ASP A 165 8.82 -4.37 -14.39
N ARG A 166 9.44 -5.03 -15.39
CA ARG A 166 9.32 -4.60 -16.79
C ARG A 166 7.88 -4.70 -17.31
N ALA A 167 7.15 -5.73 -16.89
CA ALA A 167 5.74 -5.86 -17.25
C ALA A 167 4.90 -4.74 -16.63
N ALA A 168 5.04 -4.48 -15.33
CA ALA A 168 4.28 -3.43 -14.65
C ALA A 168 4.53 -2.03 -15.23
N ILE A 169 5.79 -1.69 -15.55
CA ILE A 169 6.15 -0.40 -16.14
C ILE A 169 5.60 -0.26 -17.57
N ARG A 170 5.57 -1.33 -18.34
CA ARG A 170 5.00 -1.29 -19.69
C ARG A 170 3.52 -0.94 -19.68
N GLU A 171 2.79 -1.43 -18.69
CA GLU A 171 1.35 -1.16 -18.56
C GLU A 171 1.06 0.23 -17.93
N ASP A 172 1.83 0.63 -16.92
CA ASP A 172 1.67 1.95 -16.29
C ASP A 172 2.98 2.45 -15.67
N ALA A 173 3.66 3.32 -16.37
CA ALA A 173 4.87 3.99 -15.89
C ALA A 173 4.59 5.26 -15.06
N GLU A 174 3.34 5.73 -15.01
CA GLU A 174 2.95 7.01 -14.39
C GLU A 174 2.19 6.84 -13.07
N SER A 175 2.01 5.62 -12.58
CA SER A 175 1.41 5.38 -11.26
C SER A 175 2.46 5.46 -10.16
N SER A 176 2.33 6.46 -9.29
CA SER A 176 3.22 6.60 -8.12
C SER A 176 3.19 5.39 -7.18
N THR A 177 2.04 4.73 -7.06
CA THR A 177 1.89 3.52 -6.23
C THR A 177 2.60 2.31 -6.86
N VAL A 178 2.49 2.12 -8.17
CA VAL A 178 3.22 1.09 -8.91
C VAL A 178 4.72 1.29 -8.71
N LEU A 179 5.23 2.50 -8.94
CA LEU A 179 6.64 2.84 -8.77
C LEU A 179 7.13 2.62 -7.33
N LEU A 180 6.29 2.82 -6.32
CA LEU A 180 6.61 2.54 -4.92
C LEU A 180 6.88 1.04 -4.70
N TYR A 181 5.98 0.16 -5.16
CA TYR A 181 6.17 -1.29 -5.04
C TYR A 181 7.42 -1.77 -5.79
N LEU A 182 7.66 -1.23 -6.98
CA LEU A 182 8.88 -1.52 -7.76
C LEU A 182 10.15 -1.05 -7.06
N ALA A 183 10.11 0.12 -6.38
CA ALA A 183 11.22 0.60 -5.57
C ALA A 183 11.50 -0.33 -4.38
N TRP A 184 10.45 -0.82 -3.71
CA TRP A 184 10.62 -1.80 -2.65
C TRP A 184 11.20 -3.13 -3.17
N ALA A 185 10.75 -3.60 -4.34
CA ALA A 185 11.31 -4.78 -4.99
C ALA A 185 12.79 -4.59 -5.30
N ALA A 186 13.17 -3.47 -5.93
CA ALA A 186 14.56 -3.13 -6.23
C ALA A 186 15.43 -3.06 -4.97
N SER A 187 14.90 -2.44 -3.90
CA SER A 187 15.58 -2.39 -2.59
C SER A 187 15.87 -3.78 -2.02
N ARG A 188 14.92 -4.70 -2.16
CA ARG A 188 15.08 -6.09 -1.67
C ARG A 188 16.15 -6.84 -2.43
N ARG A 189 16.22 -6.67 -3.74
CA ARG A 189 17.26 -7.24 -4.60
C ARG A 189 18.64 -6.58 -4.43
N GLY A 190 18.73 -5.45 -3.74
CA GLY A 190 19.96 -4.64 -3.61
C GLY A 190 20.23 -3.71 -4.79
N ASP A 191 19.28 -3.52 -5.70
CA ASP A 191 19.37 -2.63 -6.86
C ASP A 191 19.08 -1.18 -6.44
N TYR A 192 19.95 -0.57 -5.63
CA TYR A 192 19.69 0.72 -4.99
C TYR A 192 19.60 1.89 -5.95
N ASP A 193 20.32 1.84 -7.09
CA ASP A 193 20.22 2.88 -8.14
C ASP A 193 18.85 2.83 -8.83
N LEU A 194 18.32 1.64 -9.03
CA LEU A 194 16.98 1.44 -9.58
C LEU A 194 15.90 1.86 -8.57
N GLN A 195 16.08 1.52 -7.28
CA GLN A 195 15.21 2.01 -6.19
C GLN A 195 15.12 3.53 -6.18
N GLU A 196 16.26 4.23 -6.22
CA GLU A 196 16.31 5.71 -6.27
C GLU A 196 15.57 6.23 -7.51
N THR A 197 15.76 5.60 -8.66
CA THR A 197 15.12 6.02 -9.91
C THR A 197 13.59 5.92 -9.82
N TYR A 198 13.07 4.79 -9.34
CA TYR A 198 11.64 4.62 -9.16
C TYR A 198 11.06 5.60 -8.13
N MET A 199 11.74 5.80 -7.00
CA MET A 199 11.26 6.75 -5.99
C MET A 199 11.32 8.20 -6.46
N ARG A 200 12.33 8.59 -7.25
CA ARG A 200 12.40 9.92 -7.86
C ARG A 200 11.23 10.19 -8.81
N ASN A 201 10.84 9.18 -9.58
CA ASN A 201 9.68 9.30 -10.47
C ASN A 201 8.37 9.33 -9.66
N ALA A 202 8.23 8.50 -8.63
CA ALA A 202 7.04 8.47 -7.77
C ALA A 202 6.79 9.82 -7.07
N ILE A 203 7.84 10.44 -6.51
CA ILE A 203 7.71 11.75 -5.86
C ILE A 203 7.41 12.87 -6.86
N ARG A 204 7.92 12.78 -8.09
CA ARG A 204 7.60 13.77 -9.13
C ARG A 204 6.13 13.73 -9.53
N LEU A 205 5.50 12.56 -9.50
CA LEU A 205 4.08 12.37 -9.79
C LEU A 205 3.19 12.78 -8.62
N ASN A 206 3.65 12.63 -7.39
CA ASN A 206 2.89 12.98 -6.19
C ASN A 206 3.78 13.66 -5.13
N PRO A 207 4.18 14.93 -5.34
CA PRO A 207 5.13 15.62 -4.48
C PRO A 207 4.60 15.94 -3.08
N GLU A 208 3.28 16.02 -2.91
CA GLU A 208 2.64 16.33 -1.63
C GLU A 208 2.57 15.13 -0.67
N SER A 209 2.80 13.92 -1.18
CA SER A 209 2.74 12.72 -0.35
C SER A 209 3.94 12.60 0.56
N LYS A 210 3.70 12.71 1.86
CA LYS A 210 4.73 12.52 2.88
C LYS A 210 5.38 11.14 2.80
N GLN A 211 4.60 10.10 2.49
CA GLN A 211 5.11 8.74 2.32
C GLN A 211 6.17 8.68 1.22
N PHE A 212 5.89 9.24 0.03
CA PHE A 212 6.86 9.23 -1.08
C PHE A 212 8.09 10.08 -0.77
N GLN A 213 7.92 11.18 -0.02
CA GLN A 213 9.06 12.00 0.43
C GLN A 213 9.97 11.19 1.36
N ASP A 214 9.41 10.53 2.37
CA ASP A 214 10.15 9.73 3.35
C ASP A 214 10.87 8.54 2.67
N GLU A 215 10.17 7.81 1.80
CA GLU A 215 10.74 6.68 1.04
C GLU A 215 11.85 7.12 0.06
N TYR A 216 11.69 8.28 -0.58
CA TYR A 216 12.73 8.83 -1.46
C TYR A 216 13.98 9.20 -0.64
N LEU A 217 13.83 9.88 0.50
CA LEU A 217 14.95 10.20 1.38
C LEU A 217 15.66 8.93 1.86
N GLU A 218 14.91 7.89 2.21
CA GLU A 218 15.49 6.60 2.57
C GLU A 218 16.24 5.95 1.40
N SER A 219 15.73 6.01 0.17
CA SER A 219 16.40 5.49 -1.02
C SER A 219 17.75 6.16 -1.26
N LEU A 220 17.83 7.47 -1.07
CA LEU A 220 19.08 8.23 -1.17
C LEU A 220 20.10 7.83 -0.09
N GLN A 221 19.65 7.56 1.13
CA GLN A 221 20.52 7.10 2.23
C GLN A 221 21.08 5.70 1.92
N ARG A 222 20.26 4.79 1.40
CA ARG A 222 20.67 3.42 1.08
C ARG A 222 21.70 3.32 -0.05
N ARG A 223 21.87 4.36 -0.86
CA ARG A 223 22.93 4.44 -1.87
C ARG A 223 24.33 4.49 -1.25
N TYR A 224 24.49 5.07 -0.05
CA TYR A 224 25.78 5.17 0.62
C TYR A 224 26.21 3.83 1.23
N VAL A 225 27.38 3.32 0.78
CA VAL A 225 27.95 2.04 1.25
C VAL A 225 28.11 2.01 2.77
N LEU A 226 28.61 3.09 3.36
CA LEU A 226 28.76 3.20 4.82
C LEU A 226 27.43 3.03 5.56
N TYR A 227 26.37 3.65 5.09
CA TYR A 227 25.04 3.49 5.66
C TYR A 227 24.55 2.04 5.61
N ARG A 228 24.81 1.33 4.48
CA ARG A 228 24.47 -0.09 4.32
C ARG A 228 25.24 -1.00 5.27
N ILE A 229 26.55 -0.73 5.46
CA ILE A 229 27.40 -1.48 6.40
C ILE A 229 26.88 -1.29 7.83
N CYS A 230 26.52 -0.07 8.22
CA CYS A 230 25.96 0.22 9.54
C CYS A 230 24.59 -0.45 9.79
N LEU A 231 23.78 -0.65 8.75
CA LEU A 231 22.48 -1.33 8.86
C LEU A 231 22.59 -2.88 8.85
N TRP A 232 23.74 -3.44 8.41
CA TRP A 232 23.92 -4.89 8.26
C TRP A 232 23.70 -5.68 9.56
N PRO A 233 24.23 -5.25 10.74
CA PRO A 233 23.96 -5.97 11.98
C PRO A 233 22.48 -5.99 12.37
N GLY A 234 21.74 -4.90 12.14
CA GLY A 234 20.30 -4.86 12.38
C GLY A 234 19.51 -5.87 11.53
N LYS A 235 19.91 -6.05 10.27
CA LYS A 235 19.30 -7.07 9.39
C LYS A 235 19.61 -8.50 9.85
N MET A 236 20.79 -8.76 10.41
CA MET A 236 21.13 -10.06 11.01
C MET A 236 20.28 -10.33 12.26
N ILE A 237 20.19 -9.36 13.15
CA ILE A 237 19.43 -9.47 14.41
C ILE A 237 17.95 -9.78 14.13
N ASN A 238 17.35 -9.14 13.13
CA ASN A 238 15.95 -9.38 12.76
C ASN A 238 15.65 -10.78 12.21
N LYS A 239 16.69 -11.54 11.80
CA LYS A 239 16.57 -12.95 11.35
C LYS A 239 16.76 -13.95 12.49
N MET A 240 17.20 -13.50 13.66
CA MET A 240 17.55 -14.36 14.79
C MET A 240 16.35 -14.49 15.73
N ASN A 241 16.20 -15.69 16.34
CA ASN A 241 15.24 -15.91 17.40
C ASN A 241 15.61 -15.11 18.65
N LYS A 242 14.61 -14.75 19.47
CA LYS A 242 14.83 -13.93 20.68
C LYS A 242 15.95 -14.45 21.60
N TRP A 243 16.05 -15.77 21.78
CA TRP A 243 17.10 -16.38 22.62
C TRP A 243 18.51 -16.28 21.98
N GLN A 244 18.59 -16.34 20.63
CA GLN A 244 19.86 -16.17 19.89
C GLN A 244 20.36 -14.73 19.99
N ILE A 245 19.45 -13.76 19.96
CA ILE A 245 19.80 -12.35 20.17
C ILE A 245 20.41 -12.14 21.55
N TRP A 246 19.81 -12.73 22.60
CA TRP A 246 20.34 -12.67 23.97
C TRP A 246 21.75 -13.28 24.08
N ILE A 247 21.98 -14.46 23.49
CA ILE A 247 23.29 -15.09 23.47
C ILE A 247 24.30 -14.25 22.71
N ALA A 248 23.94 -13.75 21.52
CA ALA A 248 24.80 -12.88 20.72
C ALA A 248 25.21 -11.62 21.50
N TRP A 249 24.27 -11.00 22.25
CA TRP A 249 24.55 -9.84 23.09
C TRP A 249 25.49 -10.18 24.25
N ILE A 250 25.32 -11.32 24.90
CA ILE A 250 26.20 -11.77 26.02
C ILE A 250 27.61 -12.01 25.48
N ILE A 251 27.75 -12.74 24.36
CA ILE A 251 29.05 -13.00 23.73
C ILE A 251 29.70 -11.68 23.30
N ALA A 252 28.96 -10.79 22.64
CA ALA A 252 29.46 -9.50 22.21
C ALA A 252 29.88 -8.62 23.41
N TRP A 253 29.14 -8.65 24.51
CA TRP A 253 29.46 -7.92 25.72
C TRP A 253 30.81 -8.39 26.36
N PHE A 254 31.05 -9.71 26.42
CA PHE A 254 32.27 -10.25 27.03
C PHE A 254 33.50 -10.05 26.13
N LEU A 255 33.38 -10.29 24.81
CA LEU A 255 34.51 -10.24 23.89
C LEU A 255 34.86 -8.84 23.37
N PHE A 256 33.85 -7.95 23.20
CA PHE A 256 33.99 -6.71 22.45
C PHE A 256 33.44 -5.47 23.15
N LYS A 257 33.43 -5.47 24.48
CA LYS A 257 32.85 -4.35 25.25
C LYS A 257 33.25 -2.94 24.75
N PRO A 258 34.53 -2.62 24.48
CA PRO A 258 34.92 -1.33 23.92
C PRO A 258 34.52 -1.17 22.45
N LEU A 259 34.49 -2.25 21.69
CA LEU A 259 34.17 -2.24 20.24
C LEU A 259 32.69 -2.00 19.99
N ILE A 260 31.82 -2.48 20.89
CA ILE A 260 30.37 -2.23 20.83
C ILE A 260 30.07 -0.74 21.03
N LEU A 261 30.71 -0.10 22.02
CA LEU A 261 30.56 1.33 22.26
C LEU A 261 31.03 2.14 21.04
N LEU A 262 32.17 1.76 20.47
CA LEU A 262 32.71 2.37 19.25
C LEU A 262 31.76 2.19 18.07
N PHE A 263 31.19 0.99 17.88
CA PHE A 263 30.25 0.69 16.82
C PHE A 263 28.95 1.51 16.95
N ILE A 264 28.39 1.61 18.15
CA ILE A 264 27.21 2.43 18.42
C ILE A 264 27.50 3.90 18.10
N LEU A 265 28.67 4.39 18.51
CA LEU A 265 29.10 5.77 18.22
C LEU A 265 29.20 6.02 16.70
N ILE A 266 29.87 5.11 15.98
CA ILE A 266 30.01 5.20 14.52
C ILE A 266 28.63 5.12 13.84
N TYR A 267 27.74 4.25 14.30
CA TYR A 267 26.39 4.12 13.79
C TYR A 267 25.62 5.43 13.93
N VAL A 268 25.61 6.03 15.13
CA VAL A 268 24.92 7.28 15.40
C VAL A 268 25.48 8.41 14.53
N ILE A 269 26.80 8.55 14.47
CA ILE A 269 27.46 9.58 13.66
C ILE A 269 27.13 9.39 12.18
N THR A 270 27.25 8.18 11.64
CA THR A 270 26.99 7.88 10.24
C THR A 270 25.51 8.12 9.89
N HIS A 271 24.60 7.73 10.76
CA HIS A 271 23.17 7.96 10.57
C HIS A 271 22.85 9.46 10.49
N TRP A 272 23.35 10.25 11.43
CA TRP A 272 23.13 11.71 11.47
C TRP A 272 23.80 12.43 10.31
N LEU A 273 25.05 12.06 9.98
CA LEU A 273 25.79 12.64 8.85
C LEU A 273 25.06 12.34 7.53
N THR A 274 24.66 11.10 7.30
CA THR A 274 23.97 10.71 6.07
C THR A 274 22.63 11.44 5.94
N LYS A 275 21.88 11.53 7.04
CA LYS A 275 20.61 12.26 7.08
C LYS A 275 20.82 13.77 6.81
N GLY A 276 21.87 14.35 7.39
CA GLY A 276 22.23 15.75 7.16
C GLY A 276 22.65 16.01 5.71
N ILE A 277 23.53 15.17 5.15
CA ILE A 277 23.98 15.30 3.75
C ILE A 277 22.80 15.19 2.79
N VAL A 278 21.93 14.21 2.99
CA VAL A 278 20.73 14.02 2.15
C VAL A 278 19.80 15.22 2.28
N HIS A 279 19.57 15.71 3.49
CA HIS A 279 18.74 16.89 3.73
C HIS A 279 19.27 18.13 3.01
N VAL A 280 20.58 18.41 3.13
CA VAL A 280 21.22 19.55 2.45
C VAL A 280 21.18 19.40 0.93
N ARG A 281 21.36 18.18 0.41
CA ARG A 281 21.33 17.92 -1.03
C ARG A 281 19.94 18.07 -1.65
N VAL A 282 18.88 17.75 -0.91
CA VAL A 282 17.49 17.78 -1.39
C VAL A 282 16.83 19.14 -1.14
N PHE A 283 17.03 19.70 0.03
CA PHE A 283 16.34 20.93 0.47
C PHE A 283 17.24 22.17 0.52
N GLY A 284 18.54 22.03 0.20
CA GLY A 284 19.52 23.10 0.33
C GLY A 284 19.83 23.44 1.79
N TRP A 285 20.76 24.39 1.99
CA TRP A 285 21.17 24.89 3.31
C TRP A 285 20.13 25.86 3.88
N ARG A 286 18.92 25.42 4.17
CA ARG A 286 17.94 26.23 4.92
C ARG A 286 18.08 25.95 6.42
N ARG A 287 18.52 26.95 7.17
CA ARG A 287 18.38 26.95 8.63
C ARG A 287 16.89 26.80 8.95
N ARG A 288 16.55 25.80 9.74
CA ARG A 288 15.25 25.65 10.37
C ARG A 288 15.13 26.79 11.39
N ASN A 289 14.45 27.87 11.01
CA ASN A 289 14.02 28.85 11.99
C ASN A 289 12.91 28.19 12.82
N SER A 290 13.18 28.08 14.11
CA SER A 290 12.32 27.61 15.18
C SER A 290 11.06 28.43 15.26
#